data_05b9efa75d78ef50c2cdfb882a615944
#
_entry.id   05b9efa75d78ef50c2cdfb882a615944
#
_cell.length_a   1.000
_cell.length_b   1.000
_cell.length_c   1.000
_cell.angle_alpha   90.00
_cell.angle_beta   90.00
_cell.angle_gamma   90.00
#
_symmetry.space_group_name_H-M   'P 1'
#
loop_
_entity.id
_entity.type
_entity.pdbx_description
1 polymer ?
#
loop_
_entity_poly.entity_id
_entity_poly.type
_entity_poly.pdbx_seq_one_letter_code
_entity_poly.pdbx_strand_id
1 'polypeptide(L)'
;MIKATLKIFLVVFVLSFSFCKNTDKADEGIDVDDSTKLAVQETKLNAQNVFNSVPNRKIILKLIDENKIEYNPDFLNDPNSLPKYTIEFYKAVNLGIYGSDLSIANSFEQTQESIVFLKCVNSLAVKIGVNNAFDQSMFDRMDANRENIDSTLEIITCAFKQADEILKANNRPATSSVILAGSWIEGLYVSCQIAKTISGEKIIKTIIEQNESLKNLIIMLDTSNLTEETKYIVTDLKGIREAFNVAEANTVHNLETIKSITEKVTALRNKLISAGA
;
A
#
# COMPACT_ATOMS: atom_id res chain seq x y z
N MET A 1 -67.60 18.37 4.69
CA MET A 1 -66.34 18.63 5.48
C MET A 1 -65.75 17.28 5.92
N ILE A 2 -64.80 16.78 5.21
CA ILE A 2 -64.09 15.55 5.55
C ILE A 2 -62.62 15.94 5.60
N LYS A 3 -62.03 15.92 6.79
CA LYS A 3 -60.56 16.18 7.01
C LYS A 3 -59.81 14.91 6.70
N ALA A 4 -58.98 14.92 5.64
CA ALA A 4 -58.03 13.88 5.37
C ALA A 4 -56.76 14.18 6.15
N THR A 5 -56.42 13.34 7.11
CA THR A 5 -55.16 13.37 7.85
C THR A 5 -54.08 12.62 7.05
N LEU A 6 -53.12 13.38 6.51
CA LEU A 6 -51.96 12.86 5.82
C LEU A 6 -50.96 12.32 6.86
N LYS A 7 -50.82 10.99 6.96
CA LYS A 7 -49.77 10.36 7.76
C LYS A 7 -48.46 10.36 6.97
N ILE A 8 -47.54 11.21 7.37
CA ILE A 8 -46.17 11.21 6.87
C ILE A 8 -45.47 9.97 7.46
N PHE A 9 -45.19 9.00 6.59
CA PHE A 9 -44.33 7.89 6.93
C PHE A 9 -42.86 8.36 6.84
N LEU A 10 -42.24 8.60 8.00
CA LEU A 10 -40.82 8.87 8.09
C LEU A 10 -40.07 7.55 7.89
N VAL A 11 -39.60 7.30 6.67
CA VAL A 11 -38.70 6.19 6.40
C VAL A 11 -37.33 6.61 6.91
N VAL A 12 -36.97 6.11 8.10
CA VAL A 12 -35.60 6.20 8.62
C VAL A 12 -34.76 5.23 7.81
N PHE A 13 -34.01 5.76 6.86
CA PHE A 13 -33.00 5.01 6.12
C PHE A 13 -31.80 4.81 7.06
N VAL A 14 -31.79 3.67 7.74
CA VAL A 14 -30.62 3.25 8.52
C VAL A 14 -29.55 2.87 7.53
N LEU A 15 -28.60 3.78 7.30
CA LEU A 15 -27.34 3.47 6.64
C LEU A 15 -26.58 2.50 7.53
N SER A 16 -26.75 1.22 7.28
CA SER A 16 -25.87 0.19 7.84
C SER A 16 -24.50 0.35 7.20
N PHE A 17 -23.61 1.05 7.89
CA PHE A 17 -22.18 0.96 7.65
C PHE A 17 -21.77 -0.49 7.89
N SER A 18 -21.66 -1.26 6.81
CA SER A 18 -21.01 -2.55 6.85
C SER A 18 -19.53 -2.32 7.04
N PHE A 19 -19.13 -2.15 8.29
CA PHE A 19 -17.74 -2.40 8.70
C PHE A 19 -17.37 -3.79 8.18
N CYS A 20 -16.16 -3.95 7.63
CA CYS A 20 -15.58 -5.25 7.40
C CYS A 20 -15.50 -6.00 8.76
N LYS A 21 -16.61 -6.60 9.18
CA LYS A 21 -16.64 -7.47 10.34
C LYS A 21 -16.12 -8.82 9.90
N ASN A 22 -14.91 -9.14 10.34
CA ASN A 22 -14.43 -10.50 10.43
C ASN A 22 -15.44 -11.30 11.26
N THR A 23 -16.13 -12.23 10.64
CA THR A 23 -16.86 -13.28 11.39
C THR A 23 -15.83 -14.28 11.87
N ASP A 24 -15.47 -14.19 13.14
CA ASP A 24 -14.74 -15.23 13.85
C ASP A 24 -15.56 -16.54 13.79
N LYS A 25 -15.17 -17.44 12.87
CA LYS A 25 -15.53 -18.85 13.01
C LYS A 25 -14.58 -19.44 14.04
N ALA A 26 -15.16 -19.92 15.12
CA ALA A 26 -14.45 -20.68 16.14
C ALA A 26 -13.69 -21.84 15.47
N ASP A 27 -12.37 -21.81 15.58
CA ASP A 27 -11.46 -22.85 15.14
C ASP A 27 -11.30 -23.84 16.30
N GLU A 28 -11.57 -25.12 16.03
CA GLU A 28 -11.35 -26.19 17.00
C GLU A 28 -9.85 -26.40 17.19
N GLY A 29 -9.45 -26.42 18.45
CA GLY A 29 -8.08 -26.27 18.94
C GLY A 29 -7.04 -27.24 18.35
N ILE A 30 -6.00 -26.64 17.81
CA ILE A 30 -4.65 -27.16 17.88
C ILE A 30 -3.96 -26.38 18.98
N ASP A 31 -3.41 -27.08 19.96
CA ASP A 31 -2.67 -26.50 21.09
C ASP A 31 -1.36 -25.89 20.56
N VAL A 32 -1.41 -24.64 20.12
CA VAL A 32 -0.25 -23.88 19.62
C VAL A 32 0.40 -23.23 20.83
N ASP A 33 1.68 -23.54 21.06
CA ASP A 33 2.51 -22.96 22.10
C ASP A 33 2.38 -21.44 22.19
N ASP A 34 2.34 -20.90 23.41
CA ASP A 34 2.13 -19.47 23.68
C ASP A 34 3.18 -18.57 23.01
N SER A 35 4.40 -19.06 22.80
CA SER A 35 5.46 -18.36 22.06
C SER A 35 5.11 -18.16 20.59
N THR A 36 4.47 -19.17 19.99
CA THR A 36 4.01 -19.13 18.59
C THR A 36 2.81 -18.19 18.43
N LYS A 37 1.90 -18.15 19.40
CA LYS A 37 0.76 -17.21 19.42
C LYS A 37 1.23 -15.76 19.53
N LEU A 38 2.22 -15.48 20.40
CA LEU A 38 2.82 -14.15 20.55
C LEU A 38 3.52 -13.71 19.27
N ALA A 39 4.32 -14.57 18.63
CA ALA A 39 5.00 -14.26 17.37
C ALA A 39 4.02 -13.98 16.23
N VAL A 40 2.92 -14.75 16.12
CA VAL A 40 1.86 -14.54 15.13
C VAL A 40 1.11 -13.22 15.41
N GLN A 41 0.88 -12.89 16.67
CA GLN A 41 0.21 -11.65 17.05
C GLN A 41 1.09 -10.42 16.81
N GLU A 42 2.39 -10.49 17.08
CA GLU A 42 3.37 -9.44 16.71
C GLU A 42 3.48 -9.27 15.20
N THR A 43 3.52 -10.36 14.43
CA THR A 43 3.58 -10.30 12.96
C THR A 43 2.30 -9.70 12.37
N LYS A 44 1.11 -10.02 12.92
CA LYS A 44 -0.16 -9.38 12.52
C LYS A 44 -0.18 -7.90 12.85
N LEU A 45 0.29 -7.52 14.04
CA LEU A 45 0.35 -6.12 14.48
C LEU A 45 1.34 -5.33 13.61
N ASN A 46 2.49 -5.92 13.26
CA ASN A 46 3.50 -5.30 12.42
C ASN A 46 2.99 -5.09 10.99
N ALA A 47 2.34 -6.08 10.37
CA ALA A 47 1.74 -5.94 9.05
C ALA A 47 0.66 -4.83 9.04
N GLN A 48 -0.19 -4.80 10.06
CA GLN A 48 -1.24 -3.77 10.18
C GLN A 48 -0.65 -2.37 10.39
N ASN A 49 0.43 -2.26 11.15
CA ASN A 49 1.16 -1.01 11.34
C ASN A 49 1.83 -0.55 10.02
N VAL A 50 2.42 -1.45 9.24
CA VAL A 50 2.99 -1.10 7.93
C VAL A 50 1.89 -0.70 6.94
N PHE A 51 0.76 -1.42 6.86
CA PHE A 51 -0.38 -1.02 6.02
C PHE A 51 -0.96 0.35 6.42
N ASN A 52 -1.01 0.65 7.71
CA ASN A 52 -1.54 1.93 8.21
C ASN A 52 -0.52 3.07 8.11
N SER A 53 0.76 2.76 7.99
CA SER A 53 1.87 3.70 7.96
C SER A 53 2.44 3.95 6.56
N VAL A 54 1.97 3.25 5.51
CA VAL A 54 2.14 3.74 4.12
C VAL A 54 1.76 5.21 4.13
N PRO A 55 2.65 6.12 3.66
CA PRO A 55 2.68 7.55 4.04
C PRO A 55 1.29 8.07 4.23
N ASN A 56 1.00 8.65 5.40
CA ASN A 56 -0.36 8.96 5.83
C ASN A 56 -1.11 9.62 4.68
N ARG A 57 -1.91 8.82 3.95
CA ARG A 57 -2.53 9.19 2.68
C ARG A 57 -3.24 10.54 2.77
N LYS A 58 -3.85 10.82 3.93
CA LYS A 58 -4.50 12.10 4.20
C LYS A 58 -3.51 13.26 4.22
N ILE A 59 -2.28 13.05 4.70
CA ILE A 59 -1.24 14.09 4.69
C ILE A 59 -0.76 14.32 3.26
N ILE A 60 -0.56 13.26 2.47
CA ILE A 60 -0.14 13.40 1.06
C ILE A 60 -1.23 14.07 0.24
N LEU A 61 -2.51 13.65 0.37
CA LEU A 61 -3.64 14.30 -0.29
C LEU A 61 -3.71 15.78 0.08
N LYS A 62 -3.56 16.11 1.36
CA LYS A 62 -3.54 17.50 1.83
C LYS A 62 -2.35 18.28 1.27
N LEU A 63 -1.16 17.67 1.15
CA LEU A 63 0.01 18.29 0.55
C LEU A 63 -0.17 18.52 -0.95
N ILE A 64 -0.79 17.58 -1.65
CA ILE A 64 -1.14 17.71 -3.08
C ILE A 64 -2.06 18.92 -3.25
N ASP A 65 -3.13 19.02 -2.48
CA ASP A 65 -4.12 20.10 -2.57
C ASP A 65 -3.53 21.46 -2.17
N GLU A 66 -2.88 21.54 -1.00
CA GLU A 66 -2.27 22.77 -0.48
C GLU A 66 -1.20 23.37 -1.41
N ASN A 67 -0.44 22.53 -2.11
CA ASN A 67 0.67 22.96 -2.97
C ASN A 67 0.32 22.91 -4.47
N LYS A 68 -0.91 22.52 -4.83
CA LYS A 68 -1.37 22.37 -6.22
C LYS A 68 -0.40 21.55 -7.06
N ILE A 69 -0.01 20.38 -6.50
CA ILE A 69 0.93 19.49 -7.16
C ILE A 69 0.23 18.89 -8.37
N GLU A 70 0.85 19.02 -9.54
CA GLU A 70 0.35 18.41 -10.77
C GLU A 70 0.69 16.92 -10.83
N TYR A 71 -0.21 16.14 -11.42
CA TYR A 71 0.03 14.74 -11.72
C TYR A 71 1.18 14.59 -12.71
N ASN A 72 2.13 13.71 -12.38
CA ASN A 72 3.21 13.37 -13.29
C ASN A 72 3.28 11.84 -13.47
N PRO A 73 2.83 11.30 -14.63
CA PRO A 73 2.85 9.86 -14.90
C PRO A 73 4.28 9.29 -14.93
N ASP A 74 5.32 10.09 -15.18
CA ASP A 74 6.71 9.62 -15.23
C ASP A 74 7.24 9.18 -13.84
N PHE A 75 6.52 9.50 -12.77
CA PHE A 75 6.85 9.00 -11.43
C PHE A 75 6.34 7.58 -11.21
N LEU A 76 5.42 7.09 -12.02
CA LEU A 76 4.76 5.81 -11.84
C LEU A 76 5.43 4.70 -12.69
N ASN A 77 5.15 3.45 -12.35
CA ASN A 77 5.70 2.33 -13.11
C ASN A 77 4.97 2.16 -14.45
N ASP A 78 5.74 1.92 -15.53
CA ASP A 78 5.17 1.72 -16.86
C ASP A 78 4.30 0.46 -16.91
N PRO A 79 2.99 0.57 -17.22
CA PRO A 79 2.09 -0.58 -17.38
C PRO A 79 2.55 -1.59 -18.45
N ASN A 80 3.31 -1.14 -19.45
CA ASN A 80 3.89 -2.00 -20.48
C ASN A 80 5.00 -2.91 -19.94
N SER A 81 5.50 -2.67 -18.75
CA SER A 81 6.47 -3.54 -18.07
C SER A 81 5.84 -4.82 -17.50
N LEU A 82 4.53 -4.91 -17.40
CA LEU A 82 3.80 -6.05 -16.82
C LEU A 82 4.22 -7.44 -17.36
N PRO A 83 4.47 -7.66 -18.67
CA PRO A 83 4.90 -8.95 -19.19
C PRO A 83 6.27 -9.41 -18.72
N LYS A 84 7.14 -8.50 -18.25
CA LYS A 84 8.50 -8.81 -17.77
C LYS A 84 8.48 -9.59 -16.43
N TYR A 85 7.43 -9.43 -15.63
CA TYR A 85 7.37 -10.02 -14.29
C TYR A 85 6.94 -11.49 -14.38
N THR A 86 7.90 -12.40 -14.58
CA THR A 86 7.68 -13.84 -14.77
C THR A 86 7.90 -14.65 -13.50
N ILE A 87 8.81 -14.24 -12.63
CA ILE A 87 9.15 -14.89 -11.35
C ILE A 87 8.18 -14.41 -10.26
N GLU A 88 7.78 -15.30 -9.34
CA GLU A 88 6.80 -15.00 -8.29
C GLU A 88 7.17 -13.78 -7.45
N PHE A 89 8.43 -13.67 -7.04
CA PHE A 89 8.93 -12.51 -6.28
C PHE A 89 8.68 -11.19 -7.02
N TYR A 90 9.03 -11.13 -8.33
CA TYR A 90 8.82 -9.91 -9.11
C TYR A 90 7.34 -9.63 -9.42
N LYS A 91 6.52 -10.67 -9.55
CA LYS A 91 5.06 -10.50 -9.62
C LYS A 91 4.51 -9.90 -8.32
N ALA A 92 4.97 -10.41 -7.18
CA ALA A 92 4.51 -9.97 -5.86
C ALA A 92 4.93 -8.51 -5.57
N VAL A 93 6.21 -8.20 -5.72
CA VAL A 93 6.68 -6.83 -5.46
C VAL A 93 6.03 -5.81 -6.40
N ASN A 94 5.85 -6.16 -7.69
CA ASN A 94 5.22 -5.26 -8.65
C ASN A 94 3.68 -5.21 -8.51
N LEU A 95 3.03 -6.22 -7.93
CA LEU A 95 1.64 -6.10 -7.49
C LEU A 95 1.50 -4.98 -6.44
N GLY A 96 2.43 -4.91 -5.50
CA GLY A 96 2.49 -3.83 -4.51
C GLY A 96 2.78 -2.46 -5.15
N ILE A 97 3.74 -2.40 -6.07
CA ILE A 97 4.11 -1.17 -6.81
C ILE A 97 2.90 -0.65 -7.58
N TYR A 98 2.28 -1.45 -8.45
CA TYR A 98 1.08 -1.03 -9.20
C TYR A 98 -0.12 -0.72 -8.29
N GLY A 99 -0.22 -1.34 -7.11
CA GLY A 99 -1.23 -0.98 -6.11
C GLY A 99 -1.01 0.42 -5.53
N SER A 100 0.24 0.81 -5.34
CA SER A 100 0.60 2.18 -4.96
C SER A 100 0.31 3.16 -6.09
N ASP A 101 0.71 2.83 -7.33
CA ASP A 101 0.44 3.64 -8.52
C ASP A 101 -1.07 3.87 -8.73
N LEU A 102 -1.88 2.82 -8.56
CA LEU A 102 -3.34 2.91 -8.58
C LEU A 102 -3.84 3.92 -7.53
N SER A 103 -3.32 3.83 -6.31
CA SER A 103 -3.72 4.72 -5.22
C SER A 103 -3.30 6.18 -5.50
N ILE A 104 -2.12 6.37 -6.10
CA ILE A 104 -1.60 7.70 -6.46
C ILE A 104 -2.43 8.28 -7.60
N ALA A 105 -2.65 7.55 -8.70
CA ALA A 105 -3.48 8.00 -9.82
C ALA A 105 -4.88 8.38 -9.35
N ASN A 106 -5.48 7.57 -8.47
CA ASN A 106 -6.78 7.89 -7.87
C ASN A 106 -6.75 9.16 -7.01
N SER A 107 -5.66 9.39 -6.26
CA SER A 107 -5.48 10.58 -5.43
C SER A 107 -5.38 11.88 -6.24
N PHE A 108 -4.94 11.78 -7.49
CA PHE A 108 -4.91 12.88 -8.45
C PHE A 108 -6.13 12.90 -9.39
N GLU A 109 -7.19 12.15 -9.08
CA GLU A 109 -8.42 12.05 -9.87
C GLU A 109 -8.19 11.59 -11.34
N GLN A 110 -7.11 10.86 -11.58
CA GLN A 110 -6.74 10.35 -12.90
C GLN A 110 -7.50 9.04 -13.20
N THR A 111 -8.78 9.15 -13.55
CA THR A 111 -9.67 8.00 -13.73
C THR A 111 -9.15 7.00 -14.77
N GLN A 112 -8.66 7.45 -15.92
CA GLN A 112 -8.17 6.57 -16.98
C GLN A 112 -6.90 5.83 -16.55
N GLU A 113 -5.97 6.52 -15.92
CA GLU A 113 -4.74 5.93 -15.37
C GLU A 113 -5.07 4.92 -14.25
N SER A 114 -6.00 5.26 -13.37
CA SER A 114 -6.48 4.35 -12.32
C SER A 114 -7.02 3.04 -12.91
N ILE A 115 -7.78 3.08 -14.01
CA ILE A 115 -8.27 1.89 -14.70
C ILE A 115 -7.11 1.07 -15.28
N VAL A 116 -6.08 1.71 -15.83
CA VAL A 116 -4.89 1.03 -16.37
C VAL A 116 -4.14 0.31 -15.25
N PHE A 117 -3.83 1.00 -14.14
CA PHE A 117 -3.15 0.38 -13.00
C PHE A 117 -3.99 -0.72 -12.34
N LEU A 118 -5.30 -0.56 -12.26
CA LEU A 118 -6.21 -1.58 -11.75
C LEU A 118 -6.13 -2.87 -12.59
N LYS A 119 -6.02 -2.76 -13.91
CA LYS A 119 -5.80 -3.92 -14.80
C LYS A 119 -4.45 -4.59 -14.54
N CYS A 120 -3.39 -3.82 -14.28
CA CYS A 120 -2.07 -4.35 -13.91
C CYS A 120 -2.14 -5.13 -12.59
N VAL A 121 -2.76 -4.54 -11.56
CA VAL A 121 -3.01 -5.17 -10.26
C VAL A 121 -3.76 -6.49 -10.43
N ASN A 122 -4.90 -6.48 -11.13
CA ASN A 122 -5.69 -7.69 -11.35
C ASN A 122 -4.90 -8.78 -12.10
N SER A 123 -4.16 -8.40 -13.14
CA SER A 123 -3.35 -9.36 -13.92
C SER A 123 -2.29 -10.06 -13.04
N LEU A 124 -1.61 -9.33 -12.15
CA LEU A 124 -0.64 -9.91 -11.23
C LEU A 124 -1.33 -10.71 -10.11
N ALA A 125 -2.45 -10.22 -9.60
CA ALA A 125 -3.25 -10.91 -8.58
C ALA A 125 -3.70 -12.30 -9.06
N VAL A 126 -4.16 -12.42 -10.31
CA VAL A 126 -4.48 -13.72 -10.95
C VAL A 126 -3.26 -14.64 -10.98
N LYS A 127 -2.11 -14.12 -11.42
CA LYS A 127 -0.86 -14.91 -11.55
C LYS A 127 -0.30 -15.36 -10.20
N ILE A 128 -0.62 -14.67 -9.11
CA ILE A 128 -0.19 -14.99 -7.74
C ILE A 128 -1.24 -15.86 -7.03
N GLY A 129 -2.49 -15.91 -7.53
CA GLY A 129 -3.60 -16.66 -6.93
C GLY A 129 -4.32 -15.91 -5.81
N VAL A 130 -4.39 -14.59 -5.88
CA VAL A 130 -5.13 -13.71 -4.95
C VAL A 130 -6.24 -12.91 -5.65
N ASN A 131 -6.69 -13.39 -6.80
CA ASN A 131 -7.69 -12.70 -7.62
C ASN A 131 -9.03 -12.49 -6.91
N ASN A 132 -9.36 -13.31 -5.90
CA ASN A 132 -10.58 -13.14 -5.12
C ASN A 132 -10.58 -11.82 -4.28
N ALA A 133 -9.41 -11.26 -4.02
CA ALA A 133 -9.29 -9.96 -3.36
C ALA A 133 -9.52 -8.78 -4.33
N PHE A 134 -9.35 -9.02 -5.63
CA PHE A 134 -9.46 -8.02 -6.70
C PHE A 134 -10.52 -8.45 -7.71
N ASP A 135 -11.70 -8.81 -7.19
CA ASP A 135 -12.82 -9.33 -7.98
C ASP A 135 -13.70 -8.22 -8.58
N GLN A 136 -14.73 -8.64 -9.33
CA GLN A 136 -15.67 -7.71 -9.96
C GLN A 136 -16.38 -6.83 -8.92
N SER A 137 -16.65 -7.34 -7.72
CA SER A 137 -17.28 -6.57 -6.65
C SER A 137 -16.41 -5.38 -6.20
N MET A 138 -15.08 -5.56 -6.15
CA MET A 138 -14.16 -4.45 -5.90
C MET A 138 -14.26 -3.38 -6.99
N PHE A 139 -14.25 -3.79 -8.27
CA PHE A 139 -14.36 -2.88 -9.41
C PHE A 139 -15.66 -2.09 -9.37
N ASP A 140 -16.81 -2.77 -9.15
CA ASP A 140 -18.12 -2.15 -9.09
C ASP A 140 -18.21 -1.12 -7.94
N ARG A 141 -17.58 -1.44 -6.78
CA ARG A 141 -17.52 -0.50 -5.65
C ARG A 141 -16.64 0.70 -5.96
N MET A 142 -15.50 0.52 -6.63
CA MET A 142 -14.64 1.64 -7.04
C MET A 142 -15.37 2.56 -8.03
N ASP A 143 -16.08 2.01 -9.01
CA ASP A 143 -16.84 2.79 -9.98
C ASP A 143 -17.98 3.57 -9.32
N ALA A 144 -18.71 2.92 -8.41
CA ALA A 144 -19.78 3.56 -7.64
C ALA A 144 -19.29 4.69 -6.70
N ASN A 145 -18.02 4.68 -6.34
CA ASN A 145 -17.40 5.66 -5.43
C ASN A 145 -16.34 6.54 -6.12
N ARG A 146 -16.28 6.57 -7.44
CA ARG A 146 -15.22 7.23 -8.21
C ARG A 146 -15.03 8.72 -7.90
N GLU A 147 -16.06 9.41 -7.43
CA GLU A 147 -16.03 10.82 -7.03
C GLU A 147 -15.60 11.01 -5.56
N ASN A 148 -15.39 9.92 -4.82
CA ASN A 148 -14.99 9.94 -3.41
C ASN A 148 -13.64 9.25 -3.25
N ILE A 149 -12.57 10.05 -3.27
CA ILE A 149 -11.19 9.58 -3.17
C ILE A 149 -10.96 8.75 -1.91
N ASP A 150 -11.46 9.20 -0.76
CA ASP A 150 -11.29 8.47 0.51
C ASP A 150 -11.92 7.07 0.45
N SER A 151 -13.13 6.97 -0.12
CA SER A 151 -13.84 5.69 -0.27
C SER A 151 -13.11 4.75 -1.24
N THR A 152 -12.62 5.26 -2.38
CA THR A 152 -11.88 4.43 -3.34
C THR A 152 -10.54 3.95 -2.79
N LEU A 153 -9.83 4.80 -2.04
CA LEU A 153 -8.59 4.41 -1.34
C LEU A 153 -8.84 3.37 -0.25
N GLU A 154 -9.96 3.44 0.45
CA GLU A 154 -10.35 2.42 1.43
C GLU A 154 -10.66 1.08 0.76
N ILE A 155 -11.39 1.09 -0.37
CA ILE A 155 -11.66 -0.11 -1.16
C ILE A 155 -10.36 -0.79 -1.61
N ILE A 156 -9.40 -0.02 -2.15
CA ILE A 156 -8.09 -0.54 -2.53
C ILE A 156 -7.37 -1.15 -1.32
N THR A 157 -7.38 -0.46 -0.18
CA THR A 157 -6.74 -0.94 1.06
C THR A 157 -7.36 -2.25 1.55
N CYS A 158 -8.69 -2.36 1.53
CA CYS A 158 -9.40 -3.60 1.91
C CYS A 158 -9.03 -4.75 0.98
N ALA A 159 -8.90 -4.54 -0.33
CA ALA A 159 -8.49 -5.57 -1.27
C ALA A 159 -7.08 -6.09 -0.97
N PHE A 160 -6.11 -5.22 -0.68
CA PHE A 160 -4.76 -5.64 -0.30
C PHE A 160 -4.72 -6.37 1.05
N LYS A 161 -5.54 -5.98 2.03
CA LYS A 161 -5.70 -6.73 3.29
C LYS A 161 -6.27 -8.12 3.05
N GLN A 162 -7.28 -8.25 2.20
CA GLN A 162 -7.84 -9.54 1.83
C GLN A 162 -6.82 -10.42 1.10
N ALA A 163 -5.99 -9.85 0.22
CA ALA A 163 -4.89 -10.57 -0.43
C ALA A 163 -3.87 -11.09 0.59
N ASP A 164 -3.52 -10.29 1.60
CA ASP A 164 -2.66 -10.68 2.72
C ASP A 164 -3.26 -11.90 3.48
N GLU A 165 -4.55 -11.83 3.82
CA GLU A 165 -5.27 -12.91 4.51
C GLU A 165 -5.27 -14.20 3.68
N ILE A 166 -5.56 -14.13 2.38
CA ILE A 166 -5.54 -15.29 1.46
C ILE A 166 -4.14 -15.91 1.40
N LEU A 167 -3.07 -15.09 1.28
CA LEU A 167 -1.70 -15.59 1.21
C LEU A 167 -1.26 -16.25 2.51
N LYS A 168 -1.60 -15.67 3.65
CA LYS A 168 -1.28 -16.23 4.97
C LYS A 168 -2.04 -17.56 5.20
N ALA A 169 -3.32 -17.62 4.83
CA ALA A 169 -4.11 -18.84 4.90
C ALA A 169 -3.55 -19.97 4.00
N ASN A 170 -2.88 -19.60 2.92
CA ASN A 170 -2.22 -20.53 1.99
C ASN A 170 -0.73 -20.78 2.33
N ASN A 171 -0.28 -20.46 3.55
CA ASN A 171 1.11 -20.61 4.01
C ASN A 171 2.14 -19.87 3.12
N ARG A 172 1.78 -18.70 2.58
CA ARG A 172 2.63 -17.83 1.75
C ARG A 172 2.85 -16.44 2.35
N PRO A 173 3.22 -16.32 3.64
CA PRO A 173 3.42 -15.01 4.28
C PRO A 173 4.55 -14.21 3.65
N ALA A 174 5.58 -14.87 3.10
CA ALA A 174 6.68 -14.21 2.39
C ALA A 174 6.18 -13.44 1.16
N THR A 175 5.29 -14.03 0.35
CA THR A 175 4.69 -13.36 -0.81
C THR A 175 3.89 -12.13 -0.39
N SER A 176 3.13 -12.21 0.70
CA SER A 176 2.39 -11.08 1.27
C SER A 176 3.33 -9.96 1.71
N SER A 177 4.41 -10.30 2.43
CA SER A 177 5.40 -9.32 2.90
C SER A 177 6.09 -8.60 1.73
N VAL A 178 6.37 -9.31 0.64
CA VAL A 178 6.95 -8.74 -0.59
C VAL A 178 5.99 -7.79 -1.30
N ILE A 179 4.69 -8.11 -1.36
CA ILE A 179 3.67 -7.19 -1.91
C ILE A 179 3.66 -5.88 -1.11
N LEU A 180 3.65 -5.96 0.20
CA LEU A 180 3.65 -4.79 1.07
C LEU A 180 4.94 -3.98 0.91
N ALA A 181 6.09 -4.65 0.77
CA ALA A 181 7.37 -3.97 0.51
C ALA A 181 7.33 -3.18 -0.81
N GLY A 182 6.79 -3.76 -1.88
CA GLY A 182 6.62 -3.07 -3.16
C GLY A 182 5.77 -1.81 -3.02
N SER A 183 4.65 -1.90 -2.33
CA SER A 183 3.76 -0.75 -2.10
C SER A 183 4.45 0.35 -1.28
N TRP A 184 5.21 -0.02 -0.25
CA TRP A 184 5.93 0.94 0.58
C TRP A 184 7.07 1.63 -0.19
N ILE A 185 7.86 0.87 -0.95
CA ILE A 185 8.98 1.38 -1.76
C ILE A 185 8.48 2.38 -2.79
N GLU A 186 7.39 2.06 -3.51
CA GLU A 186 6.80 2.95 -4.51
C GLU A 186 6.25 4.22 -3.87
N GLY A 187 5.52 4.11 -2.77
CA GLY A 187 4.99 5.26 -2.04
C GLY A 187 6.10 6.20 -1.54
N LEU A 188 7.21 5.66 -1.02
CA LEU A 188 8.37 6.46 -0.62
C LEU A 188 9.03 7.11 -1.83
N TYR A 189 9.25 6.34 -2.91
CA TYR A 189 9.87 6.86 -4.13
C TYR A 189 9.09 8.04 -4.69
N VAL A 190 7.76 7.90 -4.89
CA VAL A 190 6.92 8.98 -5.42
C VAL A 190 6.90 10.18 -4.47
N SER A 191 6.84 9.96 -3.15
CA SER A 191 6.93 11.04 -2.16
C SER A 191 8.24 11.83 -2.29
N CYS A 192 9.37 11.13 -2.52
CA CYS A 192 10.66 11.78 -2.77
C CYS A 192 10.68 12.56 -4.09
N GLN A 193 10.03 12.07 -5.17
CA GLN A 193 9.93 12.82 -6.42
C GLN A 193 9.07 14.09 -6.24
N ILE A 194 7.94 13.99 -5.55
CA ILE A 194 7.07 15.12 -5.20
C ILE A 194 7.85 16.14 -4.37
N ALA A 195 8.65 15.71 -3.38
CA ALA A 195 9.46 16.62 -2.57
C ALA A 195 10.44 17.45 -3.40
N LYS A 196 10.96 16.93 -4.51
CA LYS A 196 11.82 17.69 -5.44
C LYS A 196 11.07 18.81 -6.15
N THR A 197 9.78 18.66 -6.38
CA THR A 197 8.98 19.68 -7.09
C THR A 197 8.56 20.82 -6.18
N ILE A 198 8.21 20.53 -4.91
CA ILE A 198 7.67 21.54 -3.98
C ILE A 198 8.66 22.02 -2.92
N SER A 199 9.77 21.29 -2.70
CA SER A 199 10.87 21.64 -1.75
C SER A 199 10.39 22.08 -0.35
N GLY A 200 9.22 21.58 0.10
CA GLY A 200 8.56 22.02 1.34
C GLY A 200 9.06 21.24 2.57
N GLU A 201 9.34 21.94 3.68
CA GLU A 201 9.75 21.31 4.95
C GLU A 201 8.75 20.25 5.42
N LYS A 202 7.45 20.48 5.22
CA LYS A 202 6.39 19.57 5.67
C LYS A 202 6.44 18.20 4.99
N ILE A 203 6.66 18.15 3.66
CA ILE A 203 6.79 16.87 2.96
C ILE A 203 8.08 16.15 3.35
N ILE A 204 9.18 16.90 3.55
CA ILE A 204 10.44 16.33 4.02
C ILE A 204 10.27 15.66 5.38
N LYS A 205 9.60 16.32 6.33
CA LYS A 205 9.26 15.72 7.63
C LYS A 205 8.40 14.48 7.49
N THR A 206 7.35 14.53 6.65
CA THR A 206 6.48 13.38 6.38
C THR A 206 7.26 12.18 5.82
N ILE A 207 8.26 12.44 4.96
CA ILE A 207 9.17 11.40 4.47
C ILE A 207 9.99 10.84 5.63
N ILE A 208 10.64 11.68 6.43
CA ILE A 208 11.50 11.25 7.55
C ILE A 208 10.71 10.43 8.57
N GLU A 209 9.48 10.78 8.88
CA GLU A 209 8.58 10.05 9.78
C GLU A 209 8.27 8.60 9.32
N GLN A 210 8.65 8.22 8.09
CA GLN A 210 8.48 6.83 7.62
C GLN A 210 9.53 5.87 8.20
N ASN A 211 10.53 6.32 8.95
CA ASN A 211 11.59 5.48 9.50
C ASN A 211 11.06 4.33 10.38
N GLU A 212 10.06 4.58 11.23
CA GLU A 212 9.48 3.53 12.07
C GLU A 212 8.66 2.52 11.24
N SER A 213 7.96 2.98 10.19
CA SER A 213 7.30 2.12 9.23
C SER A 213 8.29 1.20 8.50
N LEU A 214 9.43 1.75 8.08
CA LEU A 214 10.52 1.00 7.46
C LEU A 214 11.10 -0.05 8.39
N LYS A 215 11.30 0.27 9.65
CA LYS A 215 11.75 -0.68 10.66
C LYS A 215 10.81 -1.88 10.76
N ASN A 216 9.50 -1.62 10.85
CA ASN A 216 8.50 -2.68 10.94
C ASN A 216 8.45 -3.54 9.66
N LEU A 217 8.59 -2.91 8.49
CA LEU A 217 8.69 -3.62 7.21
C LEU A 217 9.92 -4.54 7.15
N ILE A 218 11.09 -4.06 7.61
CA ILE A 218 12.32 -4.86 7.65
C ILE A 218 12.13 -6.07 8.57
N ILE A 219 11.59 -5.89 9.78
CA ILE A 219 11.32 -6.99 10.73
C ILE A 219 10.40 -8.03 10.08
N MET A 220 9.33 -7.59 9.43
CA MET A 220 8.37 -8.48 8.76
C MET A 220 9.04 -9.28 7.63
N LEU A 221 9.88 -8.66 6.81
CA LEU A 221 10.61 -9.34 5.73
C LEU A 221 11.67 -10.30 6.27
N ASP A 222 12.42 -9.92 7.31
CA ASP A 222 13.43 -10.77 7.95
C ASP A 222 12.82 -12.06 8.53
N THR A 223 11.56 -11.98 9.02
CA THR A 223 10.82 -13.14 9.57
C THR A 223 10.06 -13.94 8.53
N SER A 224 10.00 -13.49 7.27
CA SER A 224 9.14 -14.06 6.22
C SER A 224 9.78 -15.21 5.43
N ASN A 225 10.96 -15.72 5.83
CA ASN A 225 11.66 -16.82 5.14
C ASN A 225 11.88 -16.57 3.63
N LEU A 226 12.36 -15.38 3.26
CA LEU A 226 12.74 -15.07 1.89
C LEU A 226 13.89 -15.98 1.43
N THR A 227 13.92 -16.31 0.13
CA THR A 227 15.04 -17.06 -0.47
C THR A 227 16.30 -16.22 -0.50
N GLU A 228 17.49 -16.88 -0.56
CA GLU A 228 18.77 -16.17 -0.62
C GLU A 228 18.84 -15.18 -1.80
N GLU A 229 18.23 -15.55 -2.96
CA GLU A 229 18.20 -14.70 -4.15
C GLU A 229 17.35 -13.44 -3.97
N THR A 230 16.42 -13.43 -3.03
CA THR A 230 15.47 -12.32 -2.79
C THR A 230 15.78 -11.52 -1.54
N LYS A 231 16.64 -12.02 -0.66
CA LYS A 231 17.06 -11.32 0.58
C LYS A 231 17.74 -9.97 0.36
N TYR A 232 18.23 -9.69 -0.84
CA TYR A 232 18.84 -8.40 -1.14
C TYR A 232 17.88 -7.22 -0.86
N ILE A 233 16.57 -7.43 -0.99
CA ILE A 233 15.58 -6.37 -0.69
C ILE A 233 15.70 -5.91 0.76
N VAL A 234 15.91 -6.84 1.70
CA VAL A 234 16.11 -6.52 3.12
C VAL A 234 17.39 -5.75 3.34
N THR A 235 18.49 -6.16 2.65
CA THR A 235 19.78 -5.47 2.73
C THR A 235 19.66 -4.03 2.21
N ASP A 236 19.01 -3.84 1.06
CA ASP A 236 18.81 -2.53 0.47
C ASP A 236 17.91 -1.64 1.36
N LEU A 237 16.83 -2.21 1.96
CA LEU A 237 15.97 -1.50 2.91
C LEU A 237 16.70 -1.13 4.22
N LYS A 238 17.60 -1.99 4.74
CA LYS A 238 18.46 -1.67 5.89
C LYS A 238 19.37 -0.48 5.56
N GLY A 239 19.96 -0.45 4.35
CA GLY A 239 20.75 0.68 3.88
C GLY A 239 19.93 1.97 3.72
N ILE A 240 18.65 1.90 3.34
CA ILE A 240 17.74 3.05 3.33
C ILE A 240 17.48 3.51 4.76
N ARG A 241 17.27 2.59 5.72
CA ARG A 241 17.05 2.92 7.12
C ARG A 241 18.23 3.65 7.76
N GLU A 242 19.46 3.30 7.42
CA GLU A 242 20.64 4.05 7.85
C GLU A 242 20.59 5.51 7.36
N ALA A 243 20.13 5.75 6.11
CA ALA A 243 19.94 7.09 5.61
C ALA A 243 18.83 7.84 6.35
N PHE A 244 17.75 7.18 6.76
CA PHE A 244 16.70 7.76 7.60
C PHE A 244 17.23 8.16 8.99
N ASN A 245 18.03 7.32 9.64
CA ASN A 245 18.62 7.62 10.94
C ASN A 245 19.51 8.89 10.88
N VAL A 246 20.25 9.06 9.78
CA VAL A 246 21.03 10.28 9.53
C VAL A 246 20.11 11.48 9.32
N ALA A 247 19.01 11.32 8.56
CA ALA A 247 18.06 12.40 8.30
C ALA A 247 17.32 12.85 9.58
N GLU A 248 16.93 11.93 10.44
CA GLU A 248 16.27 12.22 11.74
C GLU A 248 17.19 13.00 12.70
N ALA A 249 18.50 12.78 12.64
CA ALA A 249 19.46 13.49 13.46
C ALA A 249 19.69 14.95 13.01
N ASN A 250 19.21 15.33 11.82
CA ASN A 250 19.34 16.69 11.31
C ASN A 250 18.27 17.62 11.90
N THR A 251 18.67 18.83 12.24
CA THR A 251 17.76 19.89 12.69
C THR A 251 17.13 20.67 11.53
N VAL A 252 17.72 20.57 10.33
CA VAL A 252 17.25 21.23 9.11
C VAL A 252 16.60 20.20 8.21
N HIS A 253 15.37 20.45 7.77
CA HIS A 253 14.61 19.56 6.92
C HIS A 253 14.44 20.15 5.51
N ASN A 254 15.37 19.82 4.63
CA ASN A 254 15.41 20.26 3.22
C ASN A 254 15.74 19.06 2.31
N LEU A 255 15.82 19.30 1.00
CA LEU A 255 16.10 18.23 0.01
C LEU A 255 17.44 17.52 0.25
N GLU A 256 18.46 18.24 0.73
CA GLU A 256 19.77 17.62 1.03
C GLU A 256 19.64 16.60 2.19
N THR A 257 18.78 16.87 3.18
CA THR A 257 18.52 15.96 4.30
C THR A 257 18.00 14.59 3.83
N ILE A 258 17.16 14.55 2.79
CA ILE A 258 16.58 13.31 2.26
C ILE A 258 17.28 12.80 1.00
N LYS A 259 18.37 13.39 0.57
CA LYS A 259 19.06 13.04 -0.68
C LYS A 259 19.48 11.57 -0.72
N SER A 260 20.14 11.09 0.34
CA SER A 260 20.59 9.69 0.43
C SER A 260 19.41 8.72 0.45
N ILE A 261 18.30 9.07 1.12
CA ILE A 261 17.05 8.28 1.10
C ILE A 261 16.53 8.19 -0.34
N THR A 262 16.45 9.33 -1.03
CA THR A 262 15.96 9.44 -2.40
C THR A 262 16.80 8.61 -3.38
N GLU A 263 18.12 8.70 -3.30
CA GLU A 263 19.04 7.95 -4.15
C GLU A 263 18.90 6.44 -3.94
N LYS A 264 18.89 5.99 -2.69
CA LYS A 264 18.79 4.57 -2.34
C LYS A 264 17.43 3.97 -2.69
N VAL A 265 16.30 4.65 -2.41
CA VAL A 265 14.98 4.15 -2.78
C VAL A 265 14.81 4.12 -4.29
N THR A 266 15.34 5.11 -5.01
CA THR A 266 15.32 5.12 -6.49
C THR A 266 16.09 3.94 -7.05
N ALA A 267 17.29 3.66 -6.54
CA ALA A 267 18.10 2.53 -6.97
C ALA A 267 17.40 1.19 -6.72
N LEU A 268 16.84 0.99 -5.53
CA LEU A 268 16.09 -0.23 -5.18
C LEU A 268 14.85 -0.39 -6.07
N ARG A 269 14.03 0.65 -6.21
CA ARG A 269 12.86 0.64 -7.07
C ARG A 269 13.22 0.26 -8.50
N ASN A 270 14.22 0.91 -9.10
CA ASN A 270 14.65 0.63 -10.47
C ASN A 270 15.10 -0.83 -10.64
N LYS A 271 15.79 -1.41 -9.67
CA LYS A 271 16.16 -2.82 -9.66
C LYS A 271 14.92 -3.73 -9.66
N LEU A 272 13.86 -3.39 -8.90
CA LEU A 272 12.65 -4.19 -8.78
C LEU A 272 11.76 -4.13 -10.04
N ILE A 273 11.67 -2.97 -10.69
CA ILE A 273 10.85 -2.82 -11.90
C ILE A 273 11.57 -3.24 -13.20
N SER A 274 12.89 -3.27 -13.20
CA SER A 274 13.68 -3.70 -14.37
C SER A 274 13.96 -5.21 -14.39
N ALA A 275 13.81 -5.91 -13.28
CA ALA A 275 14.15 -7.32 -13.15
C ALA A 275 13.01 -8.21 -13.67
N GLY A 276 13.38 -9.24 -14.43
CA GLY A 276 12.46 -10.20 -15.04
C GLY A 276 12.58 -10.25 -16.58
N ALA A 277 13.47 -9.43 -17.12
CA ALA A 277 13.83 -9.49 -18.54
C ALA A 277 14.93 -10.53 -18.78
#